data_557ea544fd63c80680b86b8a0364e979
#
_entry.id   557ea544fd63c80680b86b8a0364e979
#
_cell.length_a   1.000
_cell.length_b   1.000
_cell.length_c   1.000
_cell.angle_alpha   90.00
_cell.angle_beta   90.00
_cell.angle_gamma   90.00
#
_symmetry.space_group_name_H-M   'P 1'
#
loop_
_entity.id
_entity.type
_entity.pdbx_description
1 polymer ?
#
loop_
_entity_poly.entity_id
_entity_poly.type
_entity_poly.pdbx_seq_one_letter_code
_entity_poly.pdbx_strand_id
1 'polypeptide(L)'
;MENRNILVDTSIIIEFLRKQKKQNSYLWKLKELDFNCFISTITVFELYAGAITKRHKEDLEKLLKWLEIIPFTNEIAQHSAEIYKELKLNNQLIEFRHIFIGATALEMKFPIITLNEVHFKRIKGIKIYNRNNL
;
A
#
# COMPACT_ATOMS: atom_id res chain seq x y z
N MET A 1 7.60 -12.18 -19.96
CA MET A 1 8.03 -11.97 -18.57
C MET A 1 6.89 -11.43 -17.75
N GLU A 2 6.69 -12.02 -16.59
CA GLU A 2 5.67 -11.51 -15.66
C GLU A 2 6.11 -10.18 -15.09
N ASN A 3 5.16 -9.26 -15.03
CA ASN A 3 5.35 -7.99 -14.34
C ASN A 3 5.19 -8.22 -12.84
N ARG A 4 6.23 -7.93 -12.08
CA ARG A 4 6.24 -8.14 -10.63
C ARG A 4 6.11 -6.84 -9.84
N ASN A 5 5.45 -5.86 -10.42
CA ASN A 5 5.17 -4.61 -9.72
C ASN A 5 3.97 -4.78 -8.80
N ILE A 6 4.10 -4.33 -7.56
CA ILE A 6 3.02 -4.43 -6.58
C ILE A 6 3.00 -3.19 -5.70
N LEU A 7 1.80 -2.68 -5.42
CA LEU A 7 1.64 -1.60 -4.45
C LEU A 7 1.43 -2.21 -3.07
N VAL A 8 2.24 -1.78 -2.12
CA VAL A 8 2.24 -2.30 -0.76
C VAL A 8 1.50 -1.32 0.13
N ASP A 9 0.39 -1.78 0.72
CA ASP A 9 -0.38 -0.97 1.66
C ASP A 9 0.40 -0.75 2.96
N THR A 10 0.10 0.33 3.63
CA THR A 10 0.71 0.70 4.92
C THR A 10 0.66 -0.44 5.93
N SER A 11 -0.44 -1.20 5.96
CA SER A 11 -0.60 -2.33 6.88
C SER A 11 0.49 -3.39 6.73
N ILE A 12 0.93 -3.64 5.52
CA ILE A 12 2.00 -4.62 5.22
C ILE A 12 3.36 -4.10 5.72
N ILE A 13 3.61 -2.80 5.57
CA ILE A 13 4.85 -2.18 6.06
C ILE A 13 4.89 -2.22 7.59
N ILE A 14 3.77 -1.90 8.24
CA ILE A 14 3.68 -1.96 9.69
C ILE A 14 3.90 -3.39 10.20
N GLU A 15 3.35 -4.37 9.51
CA GLU A 15 3.55 -5.79 9.85
C GLU A 15 5.05 -6.14 9.82
N PHE A 16 5.76 -5.69 8.78
CA PHE A 16 7.22 -5.89 8.69
C PHE A 16 7.94 -5.23 9.86
N LEU A 17 7.62 -3.97 10.15
CA LEU A 17 8.31 -3.22 11.22
C LEU A 17 8.10 -3.85 12.60
N ARG A 18 6.95 -4.49 12.83
CA ARG A 18 6.61 -5.12 14.11
C ARG A 18 7.10 -6.55 14.26
N LYS A 19 7.41 -7.24 13.16
CA LYS A 19 7.89 -8.62 13.22
C LYS A 19 9.27 -8.69 13.85
N GLN A 20 9.44 -9.60 14.80
CA GLN A 20 10.77 -9.88 15.37
C GLN A 20 11.65 -10.58 14.35
N LYS A 21 11.10 -11.59 13.67
CA LYS A 21 11.79 -12.30 12.59
C LYS A 21 11.31 -11.72 11.26
N LYS A 22 12.08 -10.79 10.72
CA LYS A 22 11.72 -10.07 9.49
C LYS A 22 11.45 -10.98 8.31
N GLN A 23 12.17 -12.11 8.23
CA GLN A 23 11.99 -13.08 7.15
C GLN A 23 10.62 -13.75 7.14
N ASN A 24 9.85 -13.61 8.22
CA ASN A 24 8.49 -14.14 8.30
C ASN A 24 7.44 -13.11 7.85
N SER A 25 7.86 -11.87 7.54
CA SER A 25 6.94 -10.82 7.10
C SER A 25 6.58 -10.98 5.62
N TYR A 26 5.42 -10.43 5.26
CA TYR A 26 4.99 -10.44 3.85
C TYR A 26 5.94 -9.65 2.96
N LEU A 27 6.41 -8.50 3.43
CA LEU A 27 7.32 -7.67 2.63
C LEU A 27 8.61 -8.42 2.30
N TRP A 28 9.18 -9.11 3.28
CA TRP A 28 10.39 -9.90 3.07
C TRP A 28 10.15 -10.98 2.00
N LYS A 29 9.03 -11.69 2.11
CA LYS A 29 8.68 -12.75 1.16
C LYS A 29 8.48 -12.21 -0.26
N LEU A 30 7.89 -11.03 -0.39
CA LEU A 30 7.77 -10.37 -1.68
C LEU A 30 9.14 -10.08 -2.29
N LYS A 31 10.07 -9.59 -1.47
CA LYS A 31 11.43 -9.29 -1.95
C LYS A 31 12.17 -10.56 -2.34
N GLU A 32 11.98 -11.66 -1.61
CA GLU A 32 12.57 -12.95 -1.98
C GLU A 32 12.04 -13.47 -3.32
N LEU A 33 10.81 -13.14 -3.67
CA LEU A 33 10.18 -13.50 -4.95
C LEU A 33 10.45 -12.47 -6.05
N ASP A 34 11.37 -11.54 -5.83
CA ASP A 34 11.78 -10.51 -6.78
C ASP A 34 10.66 -9.56 -7.21
N PHE A 35 9.70 -9.31 -6.32
CA PHE A 35 8.72 -8.26 -6.56
C PHE A 35 9.36 -6.88 -6.48
N ASN A 36 8.91 -5.98 -7.34
CA ASN A 36 9.20 -4.55 -7.24
C ASN A 36 8.15 -3.93 -6.35
N CYS A 37 8.54 -3.55 -5.14
CA CYS A 37 7.61 -3.07 -4.12
C CYS A 37 7.52 -1.55 -4.15
N PHE A 38 6.31 -1.04 -4.35
CA PHE A 38 6.00 0.38 -4.42
C PHE A 38 5.11 0.77 -3.25
N ILE A 39 5.26 2.00 -2.77
CA ILE A 39 4.35 2.58 -1.78
C ILE A 39 3.91 3.96 -2.25
N SER A 40 2.71 4.36 -1.83
CA SER A 40 2.19 5.70 -2.06
C SER A 40 2.84 6.70 -1.10
N THR A 41 2.93 7.97 -1.50
CA THR A 41 3.31 9.05 -0.57
C THR A 41 2.34 9.16 0.61
N ILE A 42 1.10 8.70 0.46
CA ILE A 42 0.15 8.60 1.58
C ILE A 42 0.69 7.65 2.63
N THR A 43 1.19 6.49 2.19
CA THR A 43 1.84 5.51 3.08
C THR A 43 3.08 6.13 3.75
N VAL A 44 3.89 6.86 3.01
CA VAL A 44 5.06 7.56 3.56
C VAL A 44 4.64 8.47 4.70
N PHE A 45 3.58 9.28 4.49
CA PHE A 45 3.05 10.15 5.55
C PHE A 45 2.64 9.35 6.79
N GLU A 46 1.87 8.28 6.60
CA GLU A 46 1.39 7.46 7.71
C GLU A 46 2.54 6.84 8.51
N LEU A 47 3.56 6.36 7.81
CA LEU A 47 4.71 5.74 8.46
C LEU A 47 5.52 6.75 9.27
N TYR A 48 5.79 7.93 8.71
CA TYR A 48 6.51 8.98 9.45
C TYR A 48 5.68 9.52 10.61
N ALA A 49 4.37 9.65 10.44
CA ALA A 49 3.49 10.10 11.52
C ALA A 49 3.52 9.13 12.71
N GLY A 50 3.71 7.84 12.44
CA GLY A 50 3.80 6.81 13.48
C GLY A 50 5.22 6.60 14.04
N ALA A 51 6.25 7.15 13.40
CA ALA A 51 7.64 6.97 13.81
C ALA A 51 8.05 8.03 14.84
N ILE A 52 7.68 7.81 16.10
CA ILE A 52 7.81 8.81 17.16
C ILE A 52 9.23 8.89 17.70
N THR A 53 9.91 7.75 17.90
CA THR A 53 11.25 7.72 18.44
C THR A 53 12.31 7.89 17.34
N LYS A 54 13.52 8.31 17.75
CA LYS A 54 14.65 8.41 16.82
C LYS A 54 14.95 7.07 16.17
N ARG A 55 14.91 5.99 16.95
CA ARG A 55 15.16 4.64 16.46
C ARG A 55 14.12 4.22 15.41
N HIS A 56 12.84 4.51 15.65
CA HIS A 56 11.78 4.21 14.69
C HIS A 56 12.01 4.95 13.37
N LYS A 57 12.43 6.22 13.44
CA LYS A 57 12.74 7.00 12.23
C LYS A 57 13.90 6.39 11.45
N GLU A 58 14.95 5.99 12.15
CA GLU A 58 16.13 5.38 11.52
C GLU A 58 15.77 4.05 10.84
N ASP A 59 14.98 3.21 11.52
CA ASP A 59 14.52 1.95 10.96
C ASP A 59 13.67 2.19 9.71
N LEU A 60 12.80 3.19 9.76
CA LEU A 60 11.96 3.55 8.63
C LEU A 60 12.78 4.05 7.45
N GLU A 61 13.76 4.92 7.69
CA GLU A 61 14.62 5.43 6.63
C GLU A 61 15.39 4.32 5.91
N LYS A 62 15.84 3.31 6.66
CA LYS A 62 16.49 2.14 6.08
C LYS A 62 15.52 1.33 5.22
N LEU A 63 14.31 1.13 5.72
CA LEU A 63 13.30 0.37 5.00
C LEU A 63 12.89 1.06 3.70
N LEU A 64 12.75 2.37 3.71
CA LEU A 64 12.35 3.13 2.53
C LEU A 64 13.30 2.96 1.35
N LYS A 65 14.55 2.59 1.61
CA LYS A 65 15.51 2.31 0.55
C LYS A 65 15.19 1.04 -0.25
N TRP A 66 14.35 0.18 0.29
CA TRP A 66 13.90 -1.05 -0.37
C TRP A 66 12.68 -0.83 -1.26
N LEU A 67 12.10 0.36 -1.20
CA LEU A 67 10.79 0.64 -1.77
C LEU A 67 10.89 1.80 -2.76
N GLU A 68 10.05 1.75 -3.78
CA GLU A 68 9.88 2.88 -4.69
C GLU A 68 8.63 3.65 -4.29
N ILE A 69 8.71 4.97 -4.30
CA ILE A 69 7.63 5.84 -3.83
C ILE A 69 6.89 6.41 -5.03
N ILE A 70 5.57 6.26 -5.05
CA ILE A 70 4.70 6.82 -6.08
C ILE A 70 4.08 8.09 -5.53
N PRO A 71 4.35 9.26 -6.13
CA PRO A 71 3.78 10.51 -5.67
C PRO A 71 2.28 10.56 -5.92
N PHE A 72 1.54 11.22 -5.01
CA PHE A 72 0.12 11.46 -5.15
C PHE A 72 -0.10 12.57 -6.16
N THR A 73 -0.35 12.19 -7.41
CA THR A 73 -0.46 13.12 -8.53
C THR A 73 -1.87 13.70 -8.65
N ASN A 74 -1.99 14.71 -9.51
CA ASN A 74 -3.30 15.27 -9.86
C ASN A 74 -4.24 14.20 -10.44
N GLU A 75 -3.72 13.31 -11.28
CA GLU A 75 -4.49 12.23 -11.89
C GLU A 75 -5.01 11.25 -10.83
N ILE A 76 -4.16 10.91 -9.86
CA ILE A 76 -4.57 10.05 -8.74
C ILE A 76 -5.63 10.75 -7.89
N ALA A 77 -5.49 12.06 -7.68
CA ALA A 77 -6.48 12.84 -6.93
C ALA A 77 -7.84 12.84 -7.62
N GLN A 78 -7.87 13.02 -8.94
CA GLN A 78 -9.11 13.00 -9.72
C GLN A 78 -9.76 11.62 -9.68
N HIS A 79 -8.97 10.56 -9.84
CA HIS A 79 -9.45 9.18 -9.74
C HIS A 79 -10.01 8.90 -8.35
N SER A 80 -9.32 9.38 -7.31
CA SER A 80 -9.78 9.25 -5.92
C SER A 80 -11.16 9.88 -5.73
N ALA A 81 -11.39 11.05 -6.35
CA ALA A 81 -12.68 11.72 -6.26
C ALA A 81 -13.79 10.88 -6.92
N GLU A 82 -13.52 10.24 -8.05
CA GLU A 82 -14.49 9.38 -8.71
C GLU A 82 -14.83 8.16 -7.85
N ILE A 83 -13.82 7.55 -7.24
CA ILE A 83 -14.01 6.42 -6.31
C ILE A 83 -14.86 6.87 -5.12
N TYR A 84 -14.55 8.02 -4.55
CA TYR A 84 -15.28 8.58 -3.41
C TYR A 84 -16.76 8.74 -3.74
N LYS A 85 -17.08 9.35 -4.90
CA LYS A 85 -18.47 9.58 -5.33
C LYS A 85 -19.23 8.27 -5.47
N GLU A 86 -18.61 7.26 -6.08
CA GLU A 86 -19.23 5.95 -6.30
C GLU A 86 -19.49 5.24 -4.98
N LEU A 87 -18.51 5.22 -4.07
CA LEU A 87 -18.70 4.57 -2.77
C LEU A 87 -19.75 5.28 -1.93
N LYS A 88 -19.78 6.62 -1.99
CA LYS A 88 -20.81 7.40 -1.28
C LYS A 88 -22.20 7.09 -1.80
N LEU A 89 -22.34 7.04 -3.13
CA LEU A 89 -23.62 6.72 -3.77
C LEU A 89 -24.15 5.35 -3.36
N ASN A 90 -23.25 4.37 -3.22
CA ASN A 90 -23.58 3.01 -2.85
C ASN A 90 -23.59 2.77 -1.33
N ASN A 91 -23.43 3.81 -0.53
CA ASN A 91 -23.36 3.75 0.92
C ASN A 91 -22.28 2.78 1.42
N GLN A 92 -21.11 2.82 0.77
CA GLN A 92 -19.98 1.93 1.07
C GLN A 92 -18.68 2.69 1.31
N LEU A 93 -18.78 3.91 1.85
CA LEU A 93 -17.58 4.72 2.10
C LEU A 93 -16.57 3.99 2.98
N ILE A 94 -15.30 4.21 2.67
CA ILE A 94 -14.15 3.78 3.45
C ILE A 94 -13.33 5.03 3.79
N GLU A 95 -12.34 4.87 4.65
CA GLU A 95 -11.46 5.99 4.99
C GLU A 95 -10.73 6.52 3.76
N PHE A 96 -10.49 7.83 3.71
CA PHE A 96 -9.85 8.49 2.57
C PHE A 96 -8.50 7.87 2.21
N ARG A 97 -7.71 7.50 3.22
CA ARG A 97 -6.39 6.87 2.96
C ARG A 97 -6.52 5.62 2.09
N HIS A 98 -7.55 4.81 2.31
CA HIS A 98 -7.78 3.61 1.49
C HIS A 98 -8.18 3.99 0.07
N ILE A 99 -8.97 5.05 -0.09
CA ILE A 99 -9.34 5.56 -1.42
C ILE A 99 -8.09 6.04 -2.16
N PHE A 100 -7.24 6.81 -1.50
CA PHE A 100 -6.03 7.37 -2.12
C PHE A 100 -5.04 6.28 -2.54
N ILE A 101 -4.82 5.30 -1.67
CA ILE A 101 -3.93 4.18 -1.95
C ILE A 101 -4.52 3.30 -3.06
N GLY A 102 -5.82 3.02 -3.00
CA GLY A 102 -6.50 2.24 -4.03
C GLY A 102 -6.46 2.92 -5.40
N ALA A 103 -6.69 4.23 -5.44
CA ALA A 103 -6.60 5.01 -6.67
C ALA A 103 -5.18 4.96 -7.25
N THR A 104 -4.17 4.99 -6.38
CA THR A 104 -2.78 4.87 -6.82
C THR A 104 -2.54 3.52 -7.51
N ALA A 105 -3.03 2.43 -6.92
CA ALA A 105 -2.93 1.10 -7.51
C ALA A 105 -3.59 1.04 -8.88
N LEU A 106 -4.79 1.61 -9.00
CA LEU A 106 -5.53 1.61 -10.27
C LEU A 106 -4.82 2.43 -11.34
N GLU A 107 -4.33 3.63 -11.00
CA GLU A 107 -3.60 4.48 -11.95
C GLU A 107 -2.32 3.80 -12.45
N MET A 108 -1.61 3.14 -11.57
CA MET A 108 -0.38 2.44 -11.93
C MET A 108 -0.63 1.08 -12.57
N LYS A 109 -1.85 0.58 -12.47
CA LYS A 109 -2.23 -0.78 -12.92
C LYS A 109 -1.44 -1.86 -12.20
N PHE A 110 -1.22 -1.66 -10.91
CA PHE A 110 -0.55 -2.62 -10.03
C PHE A 110 -1.58 -3.32 -9.15
N PRO A 111 -1.39 -4.61 -8.84
CA PRO A 111 -2.13 -5.22 -7.73
C PRO A 111 -1.68 -4.61 -6.42
N ILE A 112 -2.56 -4.67 -5.42
CA ILE A 112 -2.25 -4.21 -4.07
C ILE A 112 -2.17 -5.40 -3.12
N ILE A 113 -1.20 -5.35 -2.19
CA ILE A 113 -1.16 -6.28 -1.08
C ILE A 113 -1.48 -5.53 0.20
N THR A 114 -2.41 -6.08 1.00
CA THR A 114 -2.94 -5.40 2.19
C THR A 114 -3.46 -6.41 3.20
N LEU A 115 -3.48 -6.01 4.48
CA LEU A 115 -4.19 -6.73 5.52
C LEU A 115 -5.65 -6.28 5.63
N ASN A 116 -6.04 -5.20 4.92
CA ASN A 116 -7.37 -4.59 4.99
C ASN A 116 -8.18 -4.88 3.72
N GLU A 117 -8.21 -6.14 3.27
CA GLU A 117 -8.87 -6.52 2.02
C GLU A 117 -10.34 -6.11 1.96
N VAL A 118 -11.03 -6.19 3.09
CA VAL A 118 -12.46 -5.85 3.16
C VAL A 118 -12.73 -4.42 2.67
N HIS A 119 -11.87 -3.48 3.02
CA HIS A 119 -12.03 -2.09 2.60
C HIS A 119 -11.70 -1.91 1.11
N PHE A 120 -10.57 -2.47 0.66
CA PHE A 120 -10.15 -2.31 -0.73
C PHE A 120 -11.06 -3.03 -1.72
N LYS A 121 -11.71 -4.11 -1.31
CA LYS A 121 -12.67 -4.83 -2.17
C LYS A 121 -13.84 -3.96 -2.62
N ARG A 122 -14.15 -2.91 -1.88
CA ARG A 122 -15.22 -1.98 -2.25
C ARG A 122 -14.87 -1.12 -3.45
N ILE A 123 -13.59 -1.02 -3.80
CA ILE A 123 -13.13 -0.21 -4.93
C ILE A 123 -13.22 -1.04 -6.21
N LYS A 124 -14.03 -0.58 -7.16
CA LYS A 124 -14.23 -1.27 -8.42
C LYS A 124 -12.94 -1.36 -9.23
N GLY A 125 -12.65 -2.56 -9.72
CA GLY A 125 -11.49 -2.78 -10.60
C GLY A 125 -10.18 -3.03 -9.89
N ILE A 126 -10.15 -2.93 -8.55
CA ILE A 126 -8.92 -3.17 -7.82
C ILE A 126 -8.55 -4.66 -7.86
N LYS A 127 -7.26 -4.94 -7.99
CA LYS A 127 -6.74 -6.31 -7.92
C LYS A 127 -5.99 -6.47 -6.62
N ILE A 128 -6.42 -7.42 -5.79
CA ILE A 128 -5.81 -7.70 -4.51
C ILE A 128 -4.95 -8.95 -4.64
N TYR A 129 -3.66 -8.81 -4.30
CA TYR A 129 -2.75 -9.95 -4.32
C TYR A 129 -3.08 -10.90 -3.18
N ASN A 130 -3.20 -12.19 -3.49
CA ASN A 130 -3.53 -13.21 -2.49
C ASN A 130 -2.30 -13.53 -1.64
N ARG A 131 -2.35 -13.14 -0.36
CA ARG A 131 -1.24 -13.36 0.59
C ARG A 131 -0.94 -14.84 0.83
N ASN A 132 -1.89 -15.71 0.56
CA ASN A 132 -1.67 -17.16 0.71
C ASN A 132 -0.64 -17.68 -0.29
N ASN A 133 -0.29 -16.89 -1.31
CA ASN A 133 0.77 -17.24 -2.26
C ASN A 133 2.19 -16.98 -1.71
N LEU A 134 2.29 -16.43 -0.51
CA LEU A 134 3.58 -16.10 0.11
C LEU A 134 4.02 -17.09 1.21
#